data_471344589478426158d40a4de287809c
#
_entry.id   471344589478426158d40a4de287809c
#
_cell.length_a   1.000
_cell.length_b   1.000
_cell.length_c   1.000
_cell.angle_alpha   90.00
_cell.angle_beta   90.00
_cell.angle_gamma   90.00
#
_symmetry.space_group_name_H-M   'P 1'
#
loop_
_entity.id
_entity.type
_entity.pdbx_description
1 polymer ?
#
loop_
_entity_poly.entity_id
_entity_poly.type
_entity_poly.pdbx_seq_one_letter_code
_entity_poly.pdbx_strand_id
1 'polypeptide(L)' 'MERLDLETEWLRGREIPGVRYRRNDIVRLLDGPFSGELGSVVGLLDVEPEPCYRVTVEASGVELEMSESSLGAA' A
#
# COMPACT_ATOMS: atom_id res chain seq x y z
N MET A 1 -10.87 -4.04 -25.12
CA MET A 1 -9.67 -3.36 -24.84
C MET A 1 -9.24 -3.63 -23.43
N GLU A 2 -8.00 -3.79 -23.27
CA GLU A 2 -7.58 -4.13 -22.01
C GLU A 2 -7.32 -2.95 -21.16
N ARG A 3 -7.56 -3.07 -19.89
CA ARG A 3 -7.22 -2.08 -18.97
C ARG A 3 -5.76 -2.16 -18.70
N LEU A 4 -5.19 -1.02 -18.49
CA LEU A 4 -3.85 -1.01 -17.98
C LEU A 4 -3.83 -1.71 -16.66
N ASP A 5 -2.88 -2.58 -16.51
CA ASP A 5 -2.71 -3.26 -15.26
C ASP A 5 -1.80 -2.39 -14.39
N LEU A 6 -2.41 -1.50 -13.63
CA LEU A 6 -1.67 -0.56 -12.82
C LEU A 6 -0.83 -1.25 -11.76
N GLU A 7 -1.33 -2.37 -11.24
CA GLU A 7 -0.55 -3.09 -10.25
C GLU A 7 0.72 -3.66 -10.88
N THR A 8 0.66 -4.15 -12.09
CA THR A 8 1.85 -4.67 -12.77
C THR A 8 2.88 -3.57 -12.96
N GLU A 9 2.45 -2.37 -13.39
CA GLU A 9 3.36 -1.26 -13.55
C GLU A 9 3.97 -0.86 -12.22
N TRP A 10 3.14 -0.82 -11.20
CA TRP A 10 3.59 -0.47 -9.86
C TRP A 10 4.60 -1.49 -9.32
N LEU A 11 4.34 -2.79 -9.56
CA LEU A 11 5.26 -3.84 -9.13
C LEU A 11 6.61 -3.75 -9.83
N ARG A 12 6.64 -3.17 -11.02
CA ARG A 12 7.88 -2.97 -11.76
C ARG A 12 8.64 -1.73 -11.31
N GLY A 13 8.11 -1.01 -10.33
CA GLY A 13 8.75 0.18 -9.81
C GLY A 13 8.44 1.45 -10.57
N ARG A 14 7.45 1.42 -11.47
CA ARG A 14 7.07 2.61 -12.19
C ARG A 14 6.24 3.53 -11.32
N GLU A 15 6.42 4.82 -11.51
CA GLU A 15 5.63 5.79 -10.80
C GLU A 15 4.24 5.85 -11.39
N ILE A 16 3.24 5.86 -10.51
CA ILE A 16 1.84 5.99 -10.93
C ILE A 16 1.34 7.28 -10.31
N PRO A 17 0.82 8.21 -11.11
CA PRO A 17 0.35 9.49 -10.57
C PRO A 17 -0.67 9.27 -9.45
N GLY A 18 -0.49 9.97 -8.35
CA GLY A 18 -1.38 9.87 -7.20
C GLY A 18 -1.06 8.75 -6.25
N VAL A 19 -0.18 7.83 -6.62
CA VAL A 19 0.19 6.70 -5.76
C VAL A 19 1.51 7.04 -5.08
N ARG A 20 1.47 7.13 -3.76
CA ARG A 20 2.58 7.63 -2.97
C ARG A 20 3.61 6.56 -2.62
N TYR A 21 3.14 5.33 -2.36
CA TYR A 21 4.03 4.29 -1.86
C TYR A 21 4.36 3.29 -2.95
N ARG A 22 5.51 2.67 -2.82
CA ARG A 22 6.01 1.67 -3.74
C ARG A 22 6.09 0.33 -3.05
N ARG A 23 6.26 -0.70 -3.85
CA ARG A 23 6.45 -2.04 -3.33
C ARG A 23 7.64 -2.05 -2.37
N ASN A 24 7.43 -2.69 -1.24
CA ASN A 24 8.42 -2.86 -0.17
C ASN A 24 8.70 -1.60 0.64
N ASP A 25 7.95 -0.51 0.42
CA ASP A 25 8.07 0.63 1.30
C ASP A 25 7.61 0.25 2.70
N ILE A 26 8.32 0.76 3.69
CA ILE A 26 7.94 0.56 5.08
C ILE A 26 7.10 1.75 5.50
N VAL A 27 5.95 1.47 6.09
CA VAL A 27 5.01 2.50 6.48
C VAL A 27 4.57 2.27 7.91
N ARG A 28 4.03 3.30 8.53
CA ARG A 28 3.44 3.19 9.85
C ARG A 28 1.92 3.15 9.69
N LEU A 29 1.29 2.22 10.37
CA LEU A 29 -0.16 2.11 10.34
C LEU A 29 -0.74 3.14 11.29
N LEU A 30 -1.66 3.97 10.80
CA LEU A 30 -2.14 5.11 11.58
C LEU A 30 -3.46 4.82 12.29
N ASP A 31 -4.20 3.78 11.85
CA ASP A 31 -5.45 3.45 12.51
C ASP A 31 -5.70 1.95 12.41
N GLY A 32 -6.82 1.52 12.96
CA GLY A 32 -7.20 0.12 12.97
C GLY A 32 -6.55 -0.63 14.13
N PRO A 33 -6.73 -1.95 14.17
CA PRO A 33 -6.25 -2.75 15.30
C PRO A 33 -4.74 -2.81 15.42
N PHE A 34 -4.00 -2.46 14.35
CA PHE A 34 -2.54 -2.47 14.37
C PHE A 34 -1.95 -1.07 14.34
N SER A 35 -2.74 -0.07 14.79
CA SER A 35 -2.29 1.32 14.80
C SER A 35 -0.97 1.46 15.55
N GLY A 36 -0.05 2.19 14.96
CA GLY A 36 1.27 2.41 15.55
C GLY A 36 2.33 1.42 15.12
N GLU A 37 1.93 0.32 14.49
CA GLU A 37 2.89 -0.69 14.05
C GLU A 37 3.42 -0.38 12.67
N LEU A 38 4.53 -1.00 12.33
CA LEU A 38 5.12 -0.85 11.01
C LEU A 38 4.64 -1.96 10.08
N GLY A 39 4.54 -1.64 8.81
CA GLY A 39 4.18 -2.62 7.81
C GLY A 39 4.93 -2.40 6.52
N SER A 40 4.91 -3.40 5.66
CA SER A 40 5.48 -3.34 4.32
C SER A 40 4.37 -3.27 3.30
N VAL A 41 4.49 -2.38 2.34
CA VAL A 41 3.53 -2.30 1.24
C VAL A 41 3.89 -3.39 0.24
N VAL A 42 2.94 -4.31 0.01
CA VAL A 42 3.21 -5.47 -0.84
C VAL A 42 2.29 -5.54 -2.06
N GLY A 43 1.26 -4.73 -2.13
CA GLY A 43 0.37 -4.72 -3.28
C GLY A 43 -0.36 -3.41 -3.42
N LEU A 44 -0.77 -3.10 -4.64
CA LEU A 44 -1.60 -1.94 -4.93
C LEU A 44 -2.94 -2.49 -5.40
N LEU A 45 -3.99 -2.20 -4.66
CA LEU A 45 -5.30 -2.79 -4.91
C LEU A 45 -6.18 -1.88 -5.74
N ASP A 46 -6.07 -0.57 -5.53
CA ASP A 46 -6.94 0.38 -6.20
C ASP A 46 -6.28 1.74 -6.17
N VAL A 47 -6.71 2.64 -7.06
CA VAL A 47 -6.19 3.99 -7.06
C VAL A 47 -7.29 5.04 -6.87
N GLU A 48 -8.55 4.65 -7.00
CA GLU A 48 -9.68 5.56 -6.85
C GLU A 48 -10.63 5.02 -5.81
N PRO A 49 -11.22 5.84 -4.97
CA PRO A 49 -11.07 7.29 -4.86
C PRO A 49 -9.74 7.72 -4.26
N GLU A 50 -9.04 6.82 -3.62
CA GLU A 50 -7.67 7.07 -3.19
C GLU A 50 -6.92 5.74 -3.25
N PRO A 51 -5.60 5.79 -3.33
CA PRO A 51 -4.84 4.54 -3.39
C PRO A 51 -5.11 3.65 -2.18
N CYS A 52 -5.27 2.36 -2.46
CA CYS A 52 -5.46 1.34 -1.46
C CYS A 52 -4.40 0.30 -1.65
N TYR A 53 -3.79 -0.12 -0.57
CA TYR A 53 -2.64 -1.02 -0.63
C TYR A 53 -2.89 -2.28 0.19
N ARG A 54 -2.21 -3.35 -0.19
CA ARG A 54 -2.07 -4.50 0.68
C ARG A 54 -0.80 -4.31 1.47
N VAL A 55 -0.92 -4.43 2.79
CA VAL A 55 0.19 -4.15 3.70
C VAL A 55 0.36 -5.36 4.61
N THR A 56 1.60 -5.80 4.78
CA THR A 56 1.91 -6.88 5.72
C THR A 56 2.46 -6.25 6.99
N VAL A 57 1.83 -6.55 8.12
CA VAL A 57 2.29 -6.05 9.41
C VAL A 57 3.60 -6.77 9.75
N GLU A 58 4.65 -6.00 10.02
CA GLU A 58 5.98 -6.56 10.19
C GLU A 58 6.08 -7.55 11.35
N ALA A 59 5.47 -7.21 12.47
CA ALA A 59 5.63 -8.03 13.67
C ALA A 59 4.86 -9.33 13.59
N SER A 60 3.70 -9.35 12.93
CA SER A 60 2.82 -10.52 12.96
C SER A 60 2.68 -11.22 11.62
N GLY A 61 3.04 -10.55 10.53
CA GLY A 61 2.85 -11.11 9.20
C GLY A 61 1.41 -11.06 8.71
N VAL A 62 0.53 -10.41 9.45
CA VAL A 62 -0.88 -10.28 9.04
C VAL A 62 -0.96 -9.35 7.84
N GLU A 63 -1.76 -9.71 6.84
CA GLU A 63 -1.99 -8.86 5.67
C GLU A 63 -3.28 -8.09 5.84
N LEU A 64 -3.21 -6.80 5.53
CA LEU A 64 -4.34 -5.89 5.65
C LEU A 64 -4.50 -5.10 4.36
N GLU A 65 -5.73 -4.63 4.11
CA GLU A 65 -5.98 -3.68 3.03
C GLU A 65 -6.16 -2.32 3.68
N MET A 66 -5.35 -1.35 3.26
CA MET A 66 -5.36 -0.04 3.90
C MET A 66 -5.34 1.06 2.87
N SER A 67 -6.12 2.10 3.12
CA SER A 67 -6.10 3.30 2.29
C SER A 67 -4.84 4.09 2.55
N GLU A 68 -4.41 4.85 1.56
CA GLU A 68 -3.20 5.66 1.69
C GLU A 68 -3.29 6.60 2.88
N SER A 69 -4.48 7.15 3.14
CA SER A 69 -4.65 8.07 4.25
C SER A 69 -4.51 7.41 5.62
N SER A 70 -4.56 6.08 5.67
CA SER A 70 -4.35 5.35 6.91
C SER A 70 -2.90 4.94 7.12
N LEU A 71 -2.01 5.38 6.24
CA LEU A 71 -0.60 5.05 6.31
C LEU A 71 0.22 6.31 6.44
N GLY A 72 1.33 6.21 7.15
CA GLY A 72 2.23 7.33 7.31
C GLY A 72 3.66 6.89 7.10
N ALA A 73 4.56 7.86 7.10
CA ALA A 73 5.97 7.57 6.96
C ALA A 73 6.47 6.81 8.19
N ALA A 74 7.33 5.85 7.95
CA ALA A 74 7.91 5.06 9.03
C ALA A 74 8.92 5.85 9.84
#